data_4337a09964f09df9b1c2f50eb81abc46
#
_entry.id   4337a09964f09df9b1c2f50eb81abc46
#
_cell.length_a   1.000
_cell.length_b   1.000
_cell.length_c   1.000
_cell.angle_alpha   90.00
_cell.angle_beta   90.00
_cell.angle_gamma   90.00
#
_symmetry.space_group_name_H-M   'P 1'
#
loop_
_entity.id
_entity.type
_entity.pdbx_description
1 polymer ?
#
loop_
_entity_poly.entity_id
_entity_poly.type
_entity_poly.pdbx_seq_one_letter_code
_entity_poly.pdbx_strand_id
1 'polypeptide(L)'
;MKQLVTGIMLFSLLGLFSCKGQNVNHISVDGFAAALTPETPVLDVRTAEEFEAGHLRGAENIDWFQPDFVDSVKAAFGKDRPLYVYCRSGRRSAAAAEKLAKEGYTVYNMQGGYLAWTEQGREVTRYEVERFTTPKGTPVEIVLIKHASLEIRFGGLSIQVDPVAELGKKTNYATEFPKADYILVTHEHFDHFDQAAIGALKKEETILVTNARCADMAGWGRALSNGDKARFAFDIEAVPAYNTTEGHLQFHPQGRDNGYVLTLDGLRIYIAGDTEDIPQMADLKDIDIAFLPCNQPYTMTVEQCVHAAQMIRPKVLIPYHFGDTDLSGLPAQLPGMDVRLRSLR
;
A
#
# COMPACT_ATOMS: atom_id res chain seq x y z
N MET A 1 -17.61 80.47 -36.28
CA MET A 1 -17.23 80.39 -34.89
C MET A 1 -17.74 79.04 -34.35
N LYS A 2 -16.87 78.07 -34.22
CA LYS A 2 -17.22 76.75 -33.70
C LYS A 2 -16.69 76.62 -32.30
N GLN A 3 -17.56 76.42 -31.32
CA GLN A 3 -17.20 76.12 -29.94
C GLN A 3 -16.79 74.66 -29.83
N LEU A 4 -15.63 74.46 -29.26
CA LEU A 4 -15.08 73.11 -28.86
C LEU A 4 -15.55 72.82 -27.48
N VAL A 5 -16.32 71.76 -27.28
CA VAL A 5 -16.70 71.27 -25.92
C VAL A 5 -15.76 70.08 -25.58
N THR A 6 -14.92 70.30 -24.58
CA THR A 6 -13.98 69.28 -24.07
C THR A 6 -14.72 68.45 -23.05
N GLY A 7 -15.05 67.17 -23.39
CA GLY A 7 -15.62 66.21 -22.48
C GLY A 7 -14.49 65.54 -21.66
N ILE A 8 -14.52 65.71 -20.33
CA ILE A 8 -13.64 64.97 -19.37
C ILE A 8 -14.28 63.62 -19.16
N MET A 9 -13.59 62.57 -19.62
CA MET A 9 -13.97 61.17 -19.39
C MET A 9 -13.39 60.69 -18.05
N LEU A 10 -14.26 60.59 -17.06
CA LEU A 10 -13.92 60.06 -15.73
C LEU A 10 -13.80 58.52 -15.82
N PHE A 11 -12.58 57.98 -15.85
CA PHE A 11 -12.33 56.55 -15.71
C PHE A 11 -12.58 56.11 -14.27
N SER A 12 -13.73 55.51 -14.01
CA SER A 12 -13.97 54.80 -12.74
C SER A 12 -13.18 53.49 -12.79
N LEU A 13 -12.13 53.40 -11.97
CA LEU A 13 -11.43 52.17 -11.64
C LEU A 13 -12.41 51.26 -10.85
N LEU A 14 -13.16 50.41 -11.51
CA LEU A 14 -13.80 49.29 -10.83
C LEU A 14 -12.69 48.29 -10.42
N GLY A 15 -12.36 48.30 -9.13
CA GLY A 15 -11.52 47.27 -8.55
C GLY A 15 -12.18 45.91 -8.71
N LEU A 16 -11.58 45.06 -9.52
CA LEU A 16 -11.91 43.63 -9.58
C LEU A 16 -11.53 43.00 -8.22
N PHE A 17 -12.46 43.02 -7.29
CA PHE A 17 -12.40 42.07 -6.17
C PHE A 17 -12.57 40.66 -6.77
N SER A 18 -11.47 40.00 -7.03
CA SER A 18 -11.47 38.56 -7.26
C SER A 18 -11.96 37.88 -5.96
N CYS A 19 -13.22 37.53 -5.91
CA CYS A 19 -13.71 36.55 -4.97
C CYS A 19 -12.91 35.28 -5.23
N LYS A 20 -11.91 34.96 -4.39
CA LYS A 20 -11.36 33.61 -4.29
C LYS A 20 -12.54 32.72 -3.94
N GLY A 21 -13.08 32.00 -4.93
CA GLY A 21 -14.11 31.00 -4.72
C GLY A 21 -13.63 30.06 -3.61
N GLN A 22 -14.52 29.68 -2.71
CA GLN A 22 -14.23 28.70 -1.69
C GLN A 22 -13.79 27.42 -2.42
N ASN A 23 -12.55 26.97 -2.16
CA ASN A 23 -11.98 25.74 -2.76
C ASN A 23 -12.58 24.48 -2.09
N VAL A 24 -13.83 24.52 -1.63
CA VAL A 24 -14.56 23.41 -1.02
C VAL A 24 -15.77 23.08 -1.87
N ASN A 25 -15.85 21.82 -2.27
CA ASN A 25 -16.94 21.24 -3.03
C ASN A 25 -17.60 20.12 -2.21
N HIS A 26 -18.90 20.24 -1.92
CA HIS A 26 -19.66 19.16 -1.30
C HIS A 26 -20.31 18.33 -2.41
N ILE A 27 -19.93 17.06 -2.53
CA ILE A 27 -20.41 16.17 -3.60
C ILE A 27 -21.11 14.94 -3.02
N SER A 28 -22.02 14.37 -3.82
CA SER A 28 -22.70 13.13 -3.46
C SER A 28 -21.73 11.95 -3.43
N VAL A 29 -22.17 10.84 -2.83
CA VAL A 29 -21.43 9.56 -2.86
C VAL A 29 -21.14 9.12 -4.31
N ASP A 30 -22.11 9.28 -5.22
CA ASP A 30 -21.92 8.92 -6.63
C ASP A 30 -20.88 9.81 -7.31
N GLY A 31 -20.93 11.12 -7.06
CA GLY A 31 -19.93 12.06 -7.58
C GLY A 31 -18.54 11.79 -7.02
N PHE A 32 -18.46 11.41 -5.73
CA PHE A 32 -17.21 11.02 -5.09
C PHE A 32 -16.65 9.74 -5.73
N ALA A 33 -17.49 8.70 -5.85
CA ALA A 33 -17.10 7.43 -6.45
C ALA A 33 -16.66 7.55 -7.92
N ALA A 34 -17.35 8.38 -8.71
CA ALA A 34 -17.01 8.61 -10.12
C ALA A 34 -15.65 9.31 -10.31
N ALA A 35 -15.17 10.02 -9.28
CA ALA A 35 -13.88 10.72 -9.30
C ALA A 35 -12.72 9.84 -8.82
N LEU A 36 -12.98 8.67 -8.23
CA LEU A 36 -11.93 7.78 -7.72
C LEU A 36 -11.20 7.07 -8.86
N THR A 37 -9.91 7.27 -8.91
CA THR A 37 -8.94 6.50 -9.69
C THR A 37 -7.86 5.99 -8.74
N PRO A 38 -6.96 5.10 -9.16
CA PRO A 38 -5.83 4.67 -8.33
C PRO A 38 -4.98 5.84 -7.79
N GLU A 39 -4.92 6.95 -8.52
CA GLU A 39 -4.10 8.12 -8.19
C GLU A 39 -4.88 9.21 -7.43
N THR A 40 -6.18 9.05 -7.21
CA THR A 40 -6.99 10.05 -6.51
C THR A 40 -6.60 10.13 -5.04
N PRO A 41 -6.14 11.29 -4.52
CA PRO A 41 -5.84 11.44 -3.10
C PRO A 41 -7.13 11.40 -2.29
N VAL A 42 -7.26 10.42 -1.41
CA VAL A 42 -8.43 10.26 -0.53
C VAL A 42 -8.00 10.31 0.92
N LEU A 43 -8.62 11.19 1.71
CA LEU A 43 -8.36 11.38 3.12
C LEU A 43 -9.57 10.96 3.95
N ASP A 44 -9.38 9.98 4.83
CA ASP A 44 -10.32 9.63 5.90
C ASP A 44 -9.95 10.40 7.17
N VAL A 45 -10.85 11.27 7.63
CA VAL A 45 -10.62 12.05 8.85
C VAL A 45 -11.31 11.46 10.09
N ARG A 46 -11.61 10.14 10.06
CA ARG A 46 -12.13 9.41 11.21
C ARG A 46 -11.01 9.02 12.17
N THR A 47 -11.38 8.45 13.33
CA THR A 47 -10.39 7.88 14.25
C THR A 47 -9.73 6.64 13.63
N ALA A 48 -8.57 6.24 14.18
CA ALA A 48 -7.87 5.05 13.73
C ALA A 48 -8.75 3.80 13.85
N GLU A 49 -9.50 3.65 14.96
CA GLU A 49 -10.38 2.49 15.14
C GLU A 49 -11.52 2.45 14.11
N GLU A 50 -12.09 3.63 13.76
CA GLU A 50 -13.11 3.70 12.70
C GLU A 50 -12.54 3.31 11.33
N PHE A 51 -11.30 3.69 11.05
CA PHE A 51 -10.59 3.37 9.82
C PHE A 51 -10.24 1.87 9.73
N GLU A 52 -9.68 1.30 10.79
CA GLU A 52 -9.31 -0.11 10.88
C GLU A 52 -10.53 -1.04 10.78
N ALA A 53 -11.70 -0.60 11.28
CA ALA A 53 -12.94 -1.35 11.14
C ALA A 53 -13.42 -1.45 9.70
N GLY A 54 -12.97 -0.55 8.82
CA GLY A 54 -13.27 -0.52 7.39
C GLY A 54 -13.23 0.90 6.83
N HIS A 55 -12.67 1.05 5.64
CA HIS A 55 -12.46 2.34 4.97
C HIS A 55 -12.61 2.22 3.45
N LEU A 56 -12.66 3.34 2.74
CA LEU A 56 -12.64 3.36 1.29
C LEU A 56 -11.24 2.93 0.80
N ARG A 57 -11.20 2.09 -0.19
CA ARG A 57 -9.94 1.60 -0.78
C ARG A 57 -9.02 2.77 -1.16
N GLY A 58 -7.79 2.74 -0.67
CA GLY A 58 -6.75 3.72 -0.93
C GLY A 58 -6.94 5.07 -0.24
N ALA A 59 -7.81 5.14 0.75
CA ALA A 59 -7.85 6.28 1.65
C ALA A 59 -6.67 6.21 2.63
N GLU A 60 -6.06 7.36 2.90
CA GLU A 60 -5.12 7.55 4.01
C GLU A 60 -5.88 8.10 5.22
N ASN A 61 -5.52 7.65 6.42
CA ASN A 61 -6.17 8.11 7.65
C ASN A 61 -5.35 9.16 8.35
N ILE A 62 -5.95 10.32 8.59
CA ILE A 62 -5.41 11.35 9.50
C ILE A 62 -6.58 11.84 10.35
N ASP A 63 -6.57 11.48 11.63
CA ASP A 63 -7.66 11.77 12.53
C ASP A 63 -7.84 13.29 12.75
N TRP A 64 -9.05 13.79 12.45
CA TRP A 64 -9.44 15.19 12.63
C TRP A 64 -9.19 15.73 14.05
N PHE A 65 -9.23 14.86 15.05
CA PHE A 65 -9.08 15.26 16.46
C PHE A 65 -7.61 15.43 16.89
N GLN A 66 -6.66 15.05 16.05
CA GLN A 66 -5.23 15.26 16.36
C GLN A 66 -4.87 16.74 16.31
N PRO A 67 -4.07 17.23 17.27
CA PRO A 67 -3.68 18.64 17.33
C PRO A 67 -2.87 19.10 16.12
N ASP A 68 -2.11 18.22 15.51
CA ASP A 68 -1.24 18.41 14.34
C ASP A 68 -1.92 18.04 13.01
N PHE A 69 -3.24 17.85 12.99
CA PHE A 69 -4.02 17.41 11.81
C PHE A 69 -3.60 18.11 10.50
N VAL A 70 -3.48 19.46 10.52
CA VAL A 70 -3.13 20.22 9.31
C VAL A 70 -1.70 19.95 8.86
N ASP A 71 -0.77 19.85 9.78
CA ASP A 71 0.64 19.61 9.46
C ASP A 71 0.85 18.20 8.95
N SER A 72 0.14 17.22 9.50
CA SER A 72 0.11 15.85 9.01
C SER A 72 -0.46 15.76 7.59
N VAL A 73 -1.56 16.48 7.30
CA VAL A 73 -2.11 16.53 5.93
C VAL A 73 -1.13 17.19 4.97
N LYS A 74 -0.42 18.25 5.37
CA LYS A 74 0.60 18.90 4.54
C LYS A 74 1.80 17.99 4.24
N ALA A 75 2.14 17.12 5.17
CA ALA A 75 3.22 16.15 4.98
C ALA A 75 2.82 15.02 4.02
N ALA A 76 1.55 14.56 4.10
CA ALA A 76 1.05 13.44 3.30
C ALA A 76 0.58 13.84 1.89
N PHE A 77 -0.01 15.02 1.75
CA PHE A 77 -0.70 15.40 0.51
C PHE A 77 -0.17 16.70 -0.10
N GLY A 78 0.17 16.66 -1.40
CA GLY A 78 0.43 17.84 -2.22
C GLY A 78 -0.83 18.66 -2.49
N LYS A 79 -0.65 19.88 -3.05
CA LYS A 79 -1.76 20.80 -3.41
C LYS A 79 -2.00 20.89 -4.92
N ASP A 80 -1.25 20.16 -5.69
CA ASP A 80 -1.28 20.09 -7.15
C ASP A 80 -2.52 19.36 -7.70
N ARG A 81 -3.13 18.53 -6.86
CA ARG A 81 -4.34 17.76 -7.17
C ARG A 81 -5.43 18.01 -6.11
N PRO A 82 -6.72 17.89 -6.51
CA PRO A 82 -7.81 17.96 -5.54
C PRO A 82 -7.73 16.84 -4.50
N LEU A 83 -8.04 17.17 -3.24
CA LEU A 83 -8.09 16.24 -2.12
C LEU A 83 -9.54 15.83 -1.83
N TYR A 84 -9.81 14.55 -1.88
CA TYR A 84 -11.11 13.96 -1.60
C TYR A 84 -11.21 13.55 -0.13
N VAL A 85 -12.14 14.12 0.62
CA VAL A 85 -12.20 13.97 2.07
C VAL A 85 -13.54 13.38 2.51
N TYR A 86 -13.52 12.43 3.41
CA TYR A 86 -14.70 11.90 4.05
C TYR A 86 -14.48 11.64 5.55
N CYS A 87 -15.60 11.53 6.28
CA CYS A 87 -15.63 11.01 7.63
C CYS A 87 -16.83 10.06 7.80
N ARG A 88 -17.24 9.76 9.02
CA ARG A 88 -18.37 8.86 9.26
C ARG A 88 -19.68 9.35 8.61
N SER A 89 -20.07 10.61 8.82
CA SER A 89 -21.36 11.16 8.39
C SER A 89 -21.28 12.43 7.53
N GLY A 90 -20.07 12.84 7.11
CA GLY A 90 -19.82 14.08 6.36
C GLY A 90 -19.58 15.33 7.23
N ARG A 91 -19.84 15.29 8.56
CA ARG A 91 -19.73 16.48 9.43
C ARG A 91 -18.28 16.87 9.75
N ARG A 92 -17.44 15.92 10.22
CA ARG A 92 -16.01 16.17 10.51
C ARG A 92 -15.28 16.55 9.23
N SER A 93 -15.54 15.87 8.13
CA SER A 93 -14.90 16.13 6.84
C SER A 93 -15.30 17.47 6.22
N ALA A 94 -16.51 17.97 6.46
CA ALA A 94 -16.91 19.32 6.06
C ALA A 94 -16.06 20.39 6.79
N ALA A 95 -15.92 20.26 8.11
CA ALA A 95 -15.06 21.17 8.90
C ALA A 95 -13.58 21.05 8.51
N ALA A 96 -13.09 19.84 8.24
CA ALA A 96 -11.74 19.60 7.74
C ALA A 96 -11.52 20.25 6.37
N ALA A 97 -12.48 20.11 5.45
CA ALA A 97 -12.43 20.72 4.13
C ALA A 97 -12.31 22.25 4.18
N GLU A 98 -13.09 22.90 5.05
CA GLU A 98 -13.00 24.35 5.25
C GLU A 98 -11.62 24.77 5.79
N LYS A 99 -11.06 23.99 6.73
CA LYS A 99 -9.74 24.25 7.32
C LYS A 99 -8.63 24.07 6.27
N LEU A 100 -8.69 22.98 5.48
CA LEU A 100 -7.70 22.69 4.44
C LEU A 100 -7.80 23.65 3.24
N ALA A 101 -9.00 24.13 2.90
CA ALA A 101 -9.16 25.15 1.87
C ALA A 101 -8.49 26.47 2.22
N LYS A 102 -8.48 26.87 3.51
CA LYS A 102 -7.73 28.04 3.99
C LYS A 102 -6.22 27.84 3.85
N GLU A 103 -5.76 26.61 3.88
CA GLU A 103 -4.36 26.24 3.63
C GLU A 103 -4.01 26.14 2.14
N GLY A 104 -4.98 26.34 1.25
CA GLY A 104 -4.78 26.38 -0.19
C GLY A 104 -5.06 25.08 -0.92
N TYR A 105 -5.67 24.09 -0.28
CA TYR A 105 -6.15 22.87 -0.96
C TYR A 105 -7.45 23.12 -1.71
N THR A 106 -7.64 22.45 -2.84
CA THR A 106 -8.95 22.24 -3.45
C THR A 106 -9.54 20.96 -2.89
N VAL A 107 -10.67 21.05 -2.17
CA VAL A 107 -11.20 19.92 -1.41
C VAL A 107 -12.58 19.51 -1.90
N TYR A 108 -12.78 18.20 -2.08
CA TYR A 108 -14.08 17.58 -2.35
C TYR A 108 -14.51 16.77 -1.12
N ASN A 109 -15.56 17.26 -0.43
CA ASN A 109 -16.11 16.60 0.74
C ASN A 109 -17.28 15.68 0.35
N MET A 110 -17.24 14.42 0.73
CA MET A 110 -18.32 13.45 0.51
C MET A 110 -19.49 13.70 1.47
N GLN A 111 -20.64 14.07 0.93
CA GLN A 111 -21.87 14.21 1.70
C GLN A 111 -22.36 12.84 2.21
N GLY A 112 -22.82 12.80 3.46
CA GLY A 112 -23.25 11.56 4.11
C GLY A 112 -22.10 10.65 4.58
N GLY A 113 -20.87 10.87 4.08
CA GLY A 113 -19.65 10.18 4.52
C GLY A 113 -19.71 8.65 4.34
N TYR A 114 -18.94 7.96 5.17
CA TYR A 114 -18.81 6.49 5.17
C TYR A 114 -20.17 5.76 5.33
N LEU A 115 -21.07 6.30 6.15
CA LEU A 115 -22.40 5.69 6.32
C LEU A 115 -23.19 5.66 5.02
N ALA A 116 -23.25 6.79 4.30
CA ALA A 116 -23.96 6.83 3.02
C ALA A 116 -23.26 6.00 1.93
N TRP A 117 -21.91 5.88 1.99
CA TRP A 117 -21.14 5.00 1.11
C TRP A 117 -21.52 3.53 1.29
N THR A 118 -21.56 3.06 2.56
CA THR A 118 -21.90 1.67 2.88
C THR A 118 -23.39 1.36 2.70
N GLU A 119 -24.27 2.32 2.95
CA GLU A 119 -25.72 2.20 2.72
C GLU A 119 -26.04 1.97 1.22
N GLN A 120 -25.21 2.52 0.32
CA GLN A 120 -25.29 2.25 -1.12
C GLN A 120 -24.65 0.92 -1.54
N GLY A 121 -24.20 0.09 -0.60
CA GLY A 121 -23.54 -1.19 -0.89
C GLY A 121 -22.19 -1.07 -1.58
N ARG A 122 -21.53 0.09 -1.48
CA ARG A 122 -20.22 0.30 -2.11
C ARG A 122 -19.11 -0.39 -1.34
N GLU A 123 -18.12 -0.85 -2.09
CA GLU A 123 -16.97 -1.59 -1.55
C GLU A 123 -16.20 -0.78 -0.50
N VAL A 124 -15.84 -1.46 0.58
CA VAL A 124 -14.93 -0.99 1.62
C VAL A 124 -13.85 -2.04 1.85
N THR A 125 -12.72 -1.59 2.36
CA THR A 125 -11.62 -2.46 2.77
C THR A 125 -11.22 -2.15 4.21
N ARG A 126 -10.56 -3.09 4.84
CA ARG A 126 -9.86 -2.89 6.12
C ARG A 126 -8.34 -3.03 5.97
N TYR A 127 -7.89 -3.05 4.74
CA TYR A 127 -6.49 -3.23 4.38
C TYR A 127 -5.94 -1.97 3.74
N GLU A 128 -4.73 -1.59 4.11
CA GLU A 128 -3.98 -0.56 3.42
C GLU A 128 -3.62 -1.02 2.00
N VAL A 129 -3.58 -0.08 1.06
CA VAL A 129 -3.31 -0.37 -0.35
C VAL A 129 -2.25 0.57 -0.87
N GLU A 130 -1.12 0.02 -1.26
CA GLU A 130 -0.09 0.73 -2.00
C GLU A 130 -0.38 0.72 -3.50
N ARG A 131 -0.13 1.84 -4.17
CA ARG A 131 -0.40 2.00 -5.60
C ARG A 131 0.86 2.38 -6.34
N PHE A 132 1.08 1.68 -7.44
CA PHE A 132 2.20 1.91 -8.34
C PHE A 132 1.72 1.83 -9.79
N THR A 133 2.56 2.32 -10.69
CA THR A 133 2.36 2.17 -12.12
C THR A 133 3.62 1.56 -12.73
N THR A 134 3.45 0.54 -13.55
CA THR A 134 4.59 -0.08 -14.24
C THR A 134 5.20 0.87 -15.26
N PRO A 135 6.44 0.65 -15.71
CA PRO A 135 7.03 1.41 -16.81
C PRO A 135 6.21 1.43 -18.10
N LYS A 136 5.32 0.45 -18.31
CA LYS A 136 4.40 0.39 -19.45
C LYS A 136 3.04 1.06 -19.21
N GLY A 137 2.82 1.65 -18.02
CA GLY A 137 1.59 2.35 -17.67
C GLY A 137 0.50 1.46 -17.09
N THR A 138 0.76 0.19 -16.78
CA THR A 138 -0.20 -0.71 -16.14
C THR A 138 -0.29 -0.40 -14.64
N PRO A 139 -1.48 -0.16 -14.07
CA PRO A 139 -1.65 0.01 -12.63
C PRO A 139 -1.31 -1.27 -11.86
N VAL A 140 -0.67 -1.11 -10.70
CA VAL A 140 -0.41 -2.17 -9.72
C VAL A 140 -0.93 -1.72 -8.38
N GLU A 141 -1.79 -2.51 -7.76
CA GLU A 141 -2.18 -2.33 -6.36
C GLU A 141 -1.57 -3.45 -5.52
N ILE A 142 -1.00 -3.09 -4.38
CA ILE A 142 -0.52 -4.05 -3.37
C ILE A 142 -1.36 -3.85 -2.12
N VAL A 143 -2.21 -4.81 -1.83
CA VAL A 143 -3.04 -4.86 -0.63
C VAL A 143 -2.20 -5.46 0.50
N LEU A 144 -1.98 -4.68 1.54
CA LEU A 144 -1.24 -5.07 2.73
C LEU A 144 -2.20 -5.77 3.70
N ILE A 145 -2.15 -7.09 3.76
CA ILE A 145 -3.18 -7.85 4.47
C ILE A 145 -2.84 -7.90 5.96
N LYS A 146 -1.71 -8.49 6.28
CA LYS A 146 -1.13 -8.59 7.63
C LYS A 146 0.20 -9.34 7.56
N HIS A 147 1.05 -9.15 8.55
CA HIS A 147 2.30 -9.92 8.75
C HIS A 147 3.11 -10.00 7.45
N ALA A 148 3.17 -11.15 6.80
CA ALA A 148 3.79 -11.35 5.49
C ALA A 148 2.76 -11.53 4.34
N SER A 149 1.46 -11.52 4.67
CA SER A 149 0.40 -11.76 3.68
C SER A 149 0.11 -10.51 2.86
N LEU A 150 0.20 -10.63 1.53
CA LEU A 150 -0.05 -9.56 0.57
C LEU A 150 -0.95 -10.06 -0.56
N GLU A 151 -1.71 -9.14 -1.21
CA GLU A 151 -2.28 -9.38 -2.53
C GLU A 151 -1.72 -8.34 -3.51
N ILE A 152 -1.20 -8.79 -4.64
CA ILE A 152 -0.75 -7.92 -5.74
C ILE A 152 -1.75 -8.05 -6.88
N ARG A 153 -2.36 -6.93 -7.27
CA ARG A 153 -3.29 -6.84 -8.41
C ARG A 153 -2.58 -6.17 -9.57
N PHE A 154 -2.53 -6.86 -10.70
CA PHE A 154 -1.83 -6.41 -11.89
C PHE A 154 -2.50 -6.93 -13.15
N GLY A 155 -2.90 -6.07 -14.09
CA GLY A 155 -3.46 -6.47 -15.37
C GLY A 155 -4.72 -7.36 -15.26
N GLY A 156 -5.54 -7.19 -14.23
CA GLY A 156 -6.71 -8.02 -13.95
C GLY A 156 -6.40 -9.31 -13.18
N LEU A 157 -5.14 -9.60 -12.88
CA LEU A 157 -4.70 -10.76 -12.10
C LEU A 157 -4.73 -10.46 -10.60
N SER A 158 -5.02 -11.50 -9.80
CA SER A 158 -4.83 -11.54 -8.35
C SER A 158 -3.68 -12.50 -8.02
N ILE A 159 -2.62 -11.96 -7.42
CA ILE A 159 -1.43 -12.69 -6.97
C ILE A 159 -1.39 -12.61 -5.45
N GLN A 160 -1.62 -13.70 -4.76
CA GLN A 160 -1.58 -13.77 -3.29
C GLN A 160 -0.20 -14.23 -2.84
N VAL A 161 0.30 -13.66 -1.75
CA VAL A 161 1.59 -13.99 -1.15
C VAL A 161 1.37 -14.41 0.29
N ASP A 162 1.90 -15.55 0.68
CA ASP A 162 1.87 -16.10 2.03
C ASP A 162 0.49 -15.93 2.73
N PRO A 163 -0.62 -16.42 2.13
CA PRO A 163 -1.95 -16.20 2.67
C PRO A 163 -2.17 -17.02 3.94
N VAL A 164 -2.42 -16.33 5.07
CA VAL A 164 -2.72 -16.93 6.37
C VAL A 164 -3.97 -16.32 6.98
N ALA A 165 -4.91 -17.16 7.42
CA ALA A 165 -6.21 -16.70 7.91
C ALA A 165 -6.20 -16.29 9.38
N GLU A 166 -5.59 -17.09 10.26
CA GLU A 166 -5.82 -17.02 11.72
C GLU A 166 -4.73 -16.24 12.49
N LEU A 167 -3.68 -15.77 11.84
CA LEU A 167 -2.63 -14.98 12.49
C LEU A 167 -3.08 -13.54 12.71
N GLY A 168 -2.94 -13.01 13.93
CA GLY A 168 -3.31 -11.63 14.25
C GLY A 168 -4.77 -11.31 13.88
N LYS A 169 -4.97 -10.32 13.01
CA LYS A 169 -6.31 -9.94 12.51
C LYS A 169 -6.87 -11.06 11.63
N LYS A 170 -7.97 -11.68 12.08
CA LYS A 170 -8.62 -12.77 11.34
C LYS A 170 -9.03 -12.32 9.93
N THR A 171 -8.68 -13.11 8.91
CA THR A 171 -8.95 -12.83 7.49
C THR A 171 -9.80 -13.94 6.89
N ASN A 172 -10.93 -13.58 6.29
CA ASN A 172 -11.77 -14.52 5.55
C ASN A 172 -11.46 -14.42 4.06
N TYR A 173 -10.49 -15.19 3.60
CA TYR A 173 -10.08 -15.19 2.18
C TYR A 173 -11.19 -15.58 1.20
N ALA A 174 -12.19 -16.34 1.63
CA ALA A 174 -13.29 -16.74 0.77
C ALA A 174 -14.25 -15.59 0.41
N THR A 175 -14.34 -14.57 1.29
CA THR A 175 -15.30 -13.46 1.14
C THR A 175 -14.65 -12.09 0.96
N GLU A 176 -13.39 -11.94 1.39
CA GLU A 176 -12.70 -10.65 1.36
C GLU A 176 -11.81 -10.47 0.13
N PHE A 177 -11.48 -11.56 -0.55
CA PHE A 177 -10.59 -11.54 -1.72
C PHE A 177 -11.20 -12.30 -2.91
N PRO A 178 -10.86 -11.91 -4.15
CA PRO A 178 -11.20 -12.71 -5.32
C PRO A 178 -10.43 -14.04 -5.30
N LYS A 179 -10.86 -15.01 -6.10
CA LYS A 179 -10.06 -16.21 -6.36
C LYS A 179 -8.75 -15.83 -7.03
N ALA A 180 -7.66 -16.40 -6.54
CA ALA A 180 -6.32 -16.07 -6.99
C ALA A 180 -5.99 -16.71 -8.36
N ASP A 181 -5.31 -15.96 -9.21
CA ASP A 181 -4.66 -16.51 -10.40
C ASP A 181 -3.33 -17.18 -10.01
N TYR A 182 -2.61 -16.56 -9.07
CA TYR A 182 -1.35 -17.06 -8.53
C TYR A 182 -1.36 -17.00 -7.02
N ILE A 183 -0.78 -18.02 -6.39
CA ILE A 183 -0.47 -18.03 -4.95
C ILE A 183 1.02 -18.29 -4.82
N LEU A 184 1.74 -17.39 -4.18
CA LEU A 184 3.16 -17.51 -3.89
C LEU A 184 3.32 -17.84 -2.42
N VAL A 185 4.09 -18.87 -2.11
CA VAL A 185 4.44 -19.23 -0.71
C VAL A 185 5.94 -19.29 -0.60
N THR A 186 6.48 -18.54 0.37
CA THR A 186 7.93 -18.44 0.58
C THR A 186 8.48 -19.68 1.26
N HIS A 187 7.81 -20.17 2.31
CA HIS A 187 8.23 -21.34 3.09
C HIS A 187 7.07 -21.92 3.92
N GLU A 188 7.31 -23.01 4.61
CA GLU A 188 6.30 -23.87 5.25
C GLU A 188 5.90 -23.48 6.67
N HIS A 189 6.41 -22.42 7.26
CA HIS A 189 6.00 -22.03 8.60
C HIS A 189 4.52 -21.62 8.63
N PHE A 190 3.88 -21.83 9.77
CA PHE A 190 2.43 -21.67 9.96
C PHE A 190 1.92 -20.24 9.69
N ASP A 191 2.79 -19.26 9.80
CA ASP A 191 2.55 -17.83 9.57
C ASP A 191 2.78 -17.39 8.11
N HIS A 192 3.14 -18.34 7.21
CA HIS A 192 3.29 -18.15 5.76
C HIS A 192 2.52 -19.18 4.93
N PHE A 193 2.29 -20.38 5.46
CA PHE A 193 1.66 -21.49 4.76
C PHE A 193 0.40 -21.98 5.48
N ASP A 194 -0.76 -21.54 4.99
CA ASP A 194 -2.08 -21.96 5.50
C ASP A 194 -2.87 -22.63 4.37
N GLN A 195 -2.99 -23.97 4.46
CA GLN A 195 -3.72 -24.75 3.44
C GLN A 195 -5.19 -24.38 3.33
N ALA A 196 -5.83 -23.93 4.42
CA ALA A 196 -7.22 -23.51 4.41
C ALA A 196 -7.39 -22.17 3.66
N ALA A 197 -6.49 -21.20 3.91
CA ALA A 197 -6.46 -19.94 3.19
C ALA A 197 -6.16 -20.16 1.68
N ILE A 198 -5.17 -21.00 1.37
CA ILE A 198 -4.85 -21.39 -0.02
C ILE A 198 -6.06 -22.04 -0.69
N GLY A 199 -6.74 -22.97 -0.03
CA GLY A 199 -7.96 -23.62 -0.52
C GLY A 199 -9.12 -22.65 -0.74
N ALA A 200 -9.27 -21.65 0.15
CA ALA A 200 -10.28 -20.61 0.01
C ALA A 200 -10.03 -19.69 -1.20
N LEU A 201 -8.77 -19.48 -1.58
CA LEU A 201 -8.38 -18.65 -2.72
C LEU A 201 -8.36 -19.40 -4.05
N LYS A 202 -8.22 -20.74 -4.00
CA LYS A 202 -8.01 -21.57 -5.18
C LYS A 202 -9.23 -21.58 -6.11
N LYS A 203 -8.98 -21.52 -7.41
CA LYS A 203 -9.84 -21.91 -8.53
C LYS A 203 -9.11 -22.94 -9.40
N GLU A 204 -9.73 -23.47 -10.43
CA GLU A 204 -9.18 -24.54 -11.27
C GLU A 204 -7.84 -24.14 -11.92
N GLU A 205 -7.76 -22.89 -12.40
CA GLU A 205 -6.58 -22.37 -13.10
C GLU A 205 -5.52 -21.76 -12.18
N THR A 206 -5.73 -21.76 -10.86
CA THR A 206 -4.77 -21.17 -9.92
C THR A 206 -3.43 -21.88 -10.00
N ILE A 207 -2.36 -21.11 -10.10
CA ILE A 207 -0.99 -21.61 -10.06
C ILE A 207 -0.40 -21.32 -8.67
N LEU A 208 -0.05 -22.35 -7.92
CA LEU A 208 0.74 -22.25 -6.71
C LEU A 208 2.22 -22.31 -7.07
N VAL A 209 2.99 -21.29 -6.66
CA VAL A 209 4.45 -21.26 -6.79
C VAL A 209 5.05 -21.24 -5.40
N THR A 210 5.97 -22.14 -5.11
CA THR A 210 6.51 -22.30 -3.77
C THR A 210 7.86 -23.03 -3.77
N ASN A 211 8.43 -23.31 -2.59
CA ASN A 211 9.55 -24.25 -2.45
C ASN A 211 9.09 -25.73 -2.54
N ALA A 212 10.02 -26.65 -2.67
CA ALA A 212 9.70 -28.08 -2.80
C ALA A 212 8.88 -28.62 -1.62
N ARG A 213 9.23 -28.20 -0.39
CA ARG A 213 8.56 -28.68 0.83
C ARG A 213 7.10 -28.25 0.91
N CYS A 214 6.80 -27.00 0.60
CA CYS A 214 5.41 -26.53 0.55
C CYS A 214 4.61 -27.20 -0.58
N ALA A 215 5.23 -27.46 -1.75
CA ALA A 215 4.58 -28.19 -2.83
C ALA A 215 4.20 -29.61 -2.40
N ASP A 216 5.09 -30.31 -1.72
CA ASP A 216 4.85 -31.64 -1.17
C ASP A 216 3.72 -31.61 -0.11
N MET A 217 3.75 -30.64 0.82
CA MET A 217 2.71 -30.47 1.84
C MET A 217 1.35 -30.13 1.26
N ALA A 218 1.32 -29.30 0.21
CA ALA A 218 0.07 -28.95 -0.48
C ALA A 218 -0.46 -30.08 -1.37
N GLY A 219 0.40 -30.98 -1.83
CA GLY A 219 0.08 -32.04 -2.78
C GLY A 219 -0.07 -31.55 -4.22
N TRP A 220 0.29 -30.29 -4.49
CA TRP A 220 0.27 -29.64 -5.82
C TRP A 220 1.11 -28.37 -5.80
N GLY A 221 1.37 -27.81 -6.97
CA GLY A 221 2.11 -26.55 -7.12
C GLY A 221 3.38 -26.73 -7.93
N ARG A 222 3.96 -25.60 -8.32
CA ARG A 222 5.24 -25.54 -9.02
C ARG A 222 6.33 -25.16 -8.03
N ALA A 223 7.18 -26.11 -7.70
CA ALA A 223 8.34 -25.86 -6.86
C ALA A 223 9.40 -25.08 -7.64
N LEU A 224 9.96 -24.07 -7.00
CA LEU A 224 11.16 -23.35 -7.43
C LEU A 224 12.22 -23.47 -6.32
N SER A 225 13.47 -23.63 -6.74
CA SER A 225 14.66 -23.57 -5.87
C SER A 225 15.33 -22.21 -6.00
N ASN A 226 16.18 -21.85 -5.03
CA ASN A 226 16.95 -20.62 -5.09
C ASN A 226 17.74 -20.52 -6.43
N GLY A 227 17.56 -19.42 -7.14
CA GLY A 227 18.14 -19.16 -8.46
C GLY A 227 17.25 -19.56 -9.65
N ASP A 228 16.18 -20.32 -9.42
CA ASP A 228 15.24 -20.68 -10.48
C ASP A 228 14.46 -19.45 -10.96
N LYS A 229 14.20 -19.42 -12.26
CA LYS A 229 13.38 -18.41 -12.93
C LYS A 229 12.21 -19.08 -13.65
N ALA A 230 11.07 -18.43 -13.62
CA ALA A 230 9.91 -18.88 -14.35
C ALA A 230 9.20 -17.70 -15.01
N ARG A 231 8.49 -17.96 -16.09
CA ARG A 231 7.66 -16.99 -16.78
C ARG A 231 6.22 -17.47 -16.80
N PHE A 232 5.35 -16.59 -16.33
CA PHE A 232 3.90 -16.69 -16.36
C PHE A 232 3.33 -15.51 -17.14
N ALA A 233 2.25 -14.91 -16.66
CA ALA A 233 1.84 -13.57 -17.11
C ALA A 233 2.82 -12.46 -16.68
N PHE A 234 3.78 -12.80 -15.82
CA PHE A 234 4.91 -12.00 -15.34
C PHE A 234 6.14 -12.91 -15.18
N ASP A 235 7.31 -12.29 -15.02
CA ASP A 235 8.52 -13.04 -14.71
C ASP A 235 8.70 -13.13 -13.19
N ILE A 236 9.16 -14.29 -12.70
CA ILE A 236 9.47 -14.55 -11.29
C ILE A 236 10.84 -15.21 -11.16
N GLU A 237 11.60 -14.80 -10.18
CA GLU A 237 12.87 -15.38 -9.76
C GLU A 237 12.78 -15.76 -8.29
N ALA A 238 13.06 -17.03 -7.95
CA ALA A 238 13.22 -17.47 -6.58
C ALA A 238 14.64 -17.15 -6.12
N VAL A 239 14.76 -16.39 -5.04
CA VAL A 239 16.04 -15.96 -4.48
C VAL A 239 16.22 -16.57 -3.08
N PRO A 240 17.47 -16.72 -2.59
CA PRO A 240 17.68 -17.28 -1.25
C PRO A 240 17.03 -16.46 -0.14
N ALA A 241 16.47 -17.16 0.85
CA ALA A 241 16.00 -16.62 2.11
C ALA A 241 16.52 -17.52 3.23
N TYR A 242 17.34 -17.01 4.16
CA TYR A 242 17.88 -17.80 5.26
C TYR A 242 18.49 -16.92 6.37
N ASN A 243 18.73 -17.55 7.54
CA ASN A 243 19.38 -16.90 8.67
C ASN A 243 20.88 -17.16 8.66
N THR A 244 21.67 -16.18 9.12
CA THR A 244 23.13 -16.20 9.18
C THR A 244 23.67 -16.13 10.61
N THR A 245 22.84 -15.63 11.55
CA THR A 245 23.23 -15.46 12.97
C THR A 245 23.34 -16.80 13.68
N GLU A 246 24.45 -17.04 14.37
CA GLU A 246 24.64 -18.23 15.21
C GLU A 246 23.50 -18.32 16.24
N GLY A 247 22.91 -19.51 16.37
CA GLY A 247 21.72 -19.75 17.21
C GLY A 247 20.37 -19.46 16.53
N HIS A 248 20.36 -18.89 15.31
CA HIS A 248 19.13 -18.67 14.54
C HIS A 248 19.04 -19.51 13.26
N LEU A 249 20.12 -20.20 12.87
CA LEU A 249 20.21 -20.97 11.62
C LEU A 249 19.12 -22.04 11.45
N GLN A 250 18.57 -22.53 12.54
CA GLN A 250 17.51 -23.56 12.53
C GLN A 250 16.16 -23.03 12.10
N PHE A 251 15.91 -21.73 12.23
CA PHE A 251 14.63 -21.14 11.83
C PHE A 251 14.49 -21.18 10.31
N HIS A 252 15.48 -20.66 9.59
CA HIS A 252 15.52 -20.59 8.12
C HIS A 252 16.88 -21.08 7.62
N PRO A 253 17.05 -22.41 7.42
CA PRO A 253 18.30 -22.98 6.93
C PRO A 253 18.58 -22.56 5.48
N GLN A 254 19.84 -22.29 5.16
CA GLN A 254 20.25 -21.93 3.80
C GLN A 254 19.85 -23.00 2.77
N GLY A 255 19.27 -22.56 1.64
CA GLY A 255 18.91 -23.40 0.50
C GLY A 255 17.52 -24.05 0.60
N ARG A 256 16.75 -23.80 1.68
CA ARG A 256 15.41 -24.35 1.86
C ARG A 256 14.31 -23.38 1.41
N ASP A 257 14.39 -22.14 1.86
CA ASP A 257 13.33 -21.15 1.74
C ASP A 257 13.58 -20.17 0.60
N ASN A 258 12.53 -19.63 0.05
CA ASN A 258 12.59 -18.67 -1.06
C ASN A 258 12.11 -17.28 -0.63
N GLY A 259 12.85 -16.25 -1.06
CA GLY A 259 12.25 -14.98 -1.41
C GLY A 259 11.90 -14.97 -2.89
N TYR A 260 11.17 -13.97 -3.35
CA TYR A 260 10.78 -13.83 -4.75
C TYR A 260 11.07 -12.44 -5.29
N VAL A 261 11.58 -12.36 -6.53
CA VAL A 261 11.57 -11.13 -7.32
C VAL A 261 10.56 -11.28 -8.44
N LEU A 262 9.50 -10.47 -8.40
CA LEU A 262 8.49 -10.40 -9.46
C LEU A 262 8.84 -9.26 -10.41
N THR A 263 8.68 -9.48 -11.72
CA THR A 263 8.82 -8.41 -12.72
C THR A 263 7.50 -8.26 -13.47
N LEU A 264 6.76 -7.19 -13.16
CA LEU A 264 5.45 -6.86 -13.69
C LEU A 264 5.60 -5.72 -14.71
N ASP A 265 5.65 -6.03 -15.99
CA ASP A 265 5.86 -5.03 -17.07
C ASP A 265 7.05 -4.09 -16.81
N GLY A 266 8.11 -4.60 -16.19
CA GLY A 266 9.33 -3.87 -15.86
C GLY A 266 9.37 -3.31 -14.43
N LEU A 267 8.26 -3.28 -13.69
CA LEU A 267 8.25 -2.98 -12.26
C LEU A 267 8.77 -4.20 -11.48
N ARG A 268 9.84 -4.03 -10.70
CA ARG A 268 10.49 -5.12 -9.95
C ARG A 268 10.16 -5.05 -8.47
N ILE A 269 9.52 -6.10 -7.96
CA ILE A 269 9.08 -6.22 -6.56
C ILE A 269 9.86 -7.37 -5.91
N TYR A 270 10.61 -7.07 -4.87
CA TYR A 270 11.28 -8.07 -4.04
C TYR A 270 10.47 -8.34 -2.78
N ILE A 271 10.13 -9.60 -2.57
CA ILE A 271 9.47 -10.14 -1.38
C ILE A 271 10.49 -11.07 -0.73
N ALA A 272 11.05 -10.66 0.40
CA ALA A 272 12.21 -11.32 0.98
C ALA A 272 11.90 -12.72 1.55
N GLY A 273 10.65 -12.97 1.99
CA GLY A 273 10.36 -14.10 2.87
C GLY A 273 11.04 -13.89 4.22
N ASP A 274 11.22 -14.96 4.96
CA ASP A 274 11.92 -14.93 6.24
C ASP A 274 13.42 -15.12 6.03
N THR A 275 14.16 -14.09 6.29
CA THR A 275 15.62 -14.05 6.06
C THR A 275 16.30 -13.02 6.96
N GLU A 276 17.58 -13.17 7.17
CA GLU A 276 18.47 -12.09 7.62
C GLU A 276 19.09 -11.35 6.40
N ASP A 277 19.96 -10.40 6.65
CA ASP A 277 20.65 -9.55 5.65
C ASP A 277 21.76 -10.33 4.91
N ILE A 278 21.36 -11.28 4.11
CA ILE A 278 22.27 -12.19 3.41
C ILE A 278 23.06 -11.52 2.28
N PRO A 279 24.32 -11.96 2.00
CA PRO A 279 25.19 -11.33 0.98
C PRO A 279 24.57 -11.27 -0.43
N GLN A 280 23.72 -12.24 -0.81
CA GLN A 280 23.07 -12.31 -2.11
C GLN A 280 22.09 -11.14 -2.37
N MET A 281 21.68 -10.41 -1.33
CA MET A 281 20.88 -9.19 -1.50
C MET A 281 21.63 -8.10 -2.27
N ALA A 282 22.96 -8.09 -2.24
CA ALA A 282 23.78 -7.17 -3.04
C ALA A 282 23.72 -7.45 -4.56
N ASP A 283 23.29 -8.65 -4.97
CA ASP A 283 23.13 -9.03 -6.37
C ASP A 283 21.78 -8.64 -6.96
N LEU A 284 20.80 -8.28 -6.10
CA LEU A 284 19.49 -7.78 -6.52
C LEU A 284 19.64 -6.39 -7.14
N LYS A 285 19.27 -6.23 -8.42
CA LYS A 285 19.41 -4.97 -9.14
C LYS A 285 18.05 -4.40 -9.55
N ASP A 286 18.00 -3.08 -9.63
CA ASP A 286 16.84 -2.34 -10.13
C ASP A 286 15.51 -2.71 -9.43
N ILE A 287 15.58 -2.92 -8.11
CA ILE A 287 14.39 -3.19 -7.30
C ILE A 287 13.61 -1.89 -7.10
N ASP A 288 12.37 -1.87 -7.56
CA ASP A 288 11.48 -0.72 -7.35
C ASP A 288 10.87 -0.75 -5.95
N ILE A 289 10.43 -1.92 -5.50
CA ILE A 289 9.77 -2.10 -4.20
C ILE A 289 10.38 -3.30 -3.49
N ALA A 290 10.75 -3.14 -2.24
CA ALA A 290 11.23 -4.24 -1.39
C ALA A 290 10.36 -4.38 -0.15
N PHE A 291 9.95 -5.63 0.13
CA PHE A 291 9.36 -6.06 1.39
C PHE A 291 10.45 -6.79 2.18
N LEU A 292 10.87 -6.22 3.32
CA LEU A 292 11.90 -6.78 4.19
C LEU A 292 11.33 -7.10 5.57
N PRO A 293 11.57 -8.31 6.12
CA PRO A 293 11.11 -8.69 7.45
C PRO A 293 11.99 -8.06 8.54
N CYS A 294 11.41 -7.84 9.72
CA CYS A 294 12.14 -7.23 10.84
C CYS A 294 11.61 -7.74 12.18
N ASN A 295 11.76 -9.03 12.47
CA ASN A 295 11.19 -9.70 13.63
C ASN A 295 12.19 -10.70 14.26
N GLN A 296 12.95 -10.24 15.24
CA GLN A 296 13.88 -11.12 15.95
C GLN A 296 13.15 -12.12 16.89
N PRO A 297 13.68 -13.34 17.08
CA PRO A 297 14.95 -13.88 16.54
C PRO A 297 14.83 -14.58 15.17
N TYR A 298 13.68 -14.45 14.52
CA TYR A 298 13.33 -15.25 13.33
C TYR A 298 13.90 -14.64 12.05
N THR A 299 13.92 -13.32 11.95
CA THR A 299 14.35 -12.57 10.78
C THR A 299 15.35 -11.46 11.15
N MET A 300 15.34 -10.31 10.48
CA MET A 300 16.30 -9.21 10.69
C MET A 300 16.06 -8.46 12.00
N THR A 301 17.14 -7.94 12.59
CA THR A 301 17.08 -6.76 13.46
C THR A 301 16.78 -5.50 12.62
N VAL A 302 16.51 -4.37 13.30
CA VAL A 302 16.38 -3.08 12.60
C VAL A 302 17.67 -2.71 11.86
N GLU A 303 18.85 -2.95 12.48
CA GLU A 303 20.17 -2.70 11.89
C GLU A 303 20.43 -3.59 10.66
N GLN A 304 20.05 -4.87 10.73
CA GLN A 304 20.15 -5.79 9.59
C GLN A 304 19.20 -5.36 8.46
N CYS A 305 17.97 -4.89 8.78
CA CYS A 305 17.04 -4.37 7.79
C CYS A 305 17.59 -3.11 7.10
N VAL A 306 18.23 -2.21 7.84
CA VAL A 306 18.95 -1.06 7.28
C VAL A 306 20.07 -1.51 6.34
N HIS A 307 20.89 -2.47 6.77
CA HIS A 307 22.00 -3.01 5.96
C HIS A 307 21.48 -3.69 4.68
N ALA A 308 20.45 -4.52 4.77
CA ALA A 308 19.79 -5.15 3.63
C ALA A 308 19.25 -4.08 2.63
N ALA A 309 18.57 -3.08 3.13
CA ALA A 309 18.06 -1.97 2.31
C ALA A 309 19.17 -1.20 1.61
N GLN A 310 20.33 -1.01 2.27
CA GLN A 310 21.52 -0.37 1.68
C GLN A 310 22.19 -1.23 0.61
N MET A 311 22.16 -2.57 0.73
CA MET A 311 22.66 -3.49 -0.30
C MET A 311 21.74 -3.50 -1.53
N ILE A 312 20.43 -3.60 -1.33
CA ILE A 312 19.41 -3.72 -2.39
C ILE A 312 19.17 -2.38 -3.09
N ARG A 313 19.12 -1.28 -2.32
CA ARG A 313 18.77 0.09 -2.75
C ARG A 313 17.44 0.15 -3.50
N PRO A 314 16.33 -0.32 -2.92
CA PRO A 314 15.04 -0.23 -3.56
C PRO A 314 14.59 1.24 -3.63
N LYS A 315 13.71 1.57 -4.59
CA LYS A 315 13.10 2.91 -4.63
C LYS A 315 12.13 3.11 -3.47
N VAL A 316 11.39 2.05 -3.11
CA VAL A 316 10.46 2.03 -1.99
C VAL A 316 10.77 0.82 -1.10
N LEU A 317 10.90 1.06 0.20
CA LEU A 317 11.01 0.02 1.23
C LEU A 317 9.72 -0.02 2.05
N ILE A 318 9.12 -1.19 2.14
CA ILE A 318 7.97 -1.45 3.02
C ILE A 318 8.36 -2.58 3.97
N PRO A 319 8.71 -2.27 5.22
CA PRO A 319 8.94 -3.31 6.22
C PRO A 319 7.66 -4.11 6.48
N TYR A 320 7.80 -5.42 6.58
CA TYR A 320 6.71 -6.32 6.86
C TYR A 320 7.17 -7.40 7.84
N HIS A 321 6.33 -8.33 8.30
CA HIS A 321 6.72 -9.37 9.24
C HIS A 321 7.56 -8.83 10.41
N PHE A 322 7.09 -7.77 11.06
CA PHE A 322 7.86 -7.09 12.12
C PHE A 322 7.30 -7.32 13.54
N GLY A 323 6.14 -7.99 13.68
CA GLY A 323 5.52 -8.24 14.98
C GLY A 323 5.40 -6.97 15.82
N ASP A 324 5.99 -6.98 17.01
CA ASP A 324 6.02 -5.83 17.92
C ASP A 324 7.31 -4.98 17.82
N THR A 325 8.16 -5.23 16.82
CA THR A 325 9.39 -4.43 16.60
C THR A 325 9.04 -2.97 16.36
N ASP A 326 9.69 -2.06 17.09
CA ASP A 326 9.55 -0.62 16.86
C ASP A 326 10.38 -0.19 15.65
N LEU A 327 9.69 0.17 14.57
CA LEU A 327 10.28 0.63 13.32
C LEU A 327 10.29 2.16 13.17
N SER A 328 9.80 2.91 14.17
CA SER A 328 9.64 4.37 14.07
C SER A 328 10.92 5.12 13.69
N GLY A 329 12.09 4.61 14.11
CA GLY A 329 13.41 5.14 13.77
C GLY A 329 13.98 4.72 12.42
N LEU A 330 13.35 3.78 11.71
CA LEU A 330 13.90 3.21 10.47
C LEU A 330 14.03 4.23 9.32
N PRO A 331 13.02 5.12 9.05
CA PRO A 331 13.17 6.11 7.99
C PRO A 331 14.34 7.09 8.20
N ALA A 332 14.64 7.44 9.44
CA ALA A 332 15.76 8.34 9.76
C ALA A 332 17.14 7.70 9.50
N GLN A 333 17.23 6.36 9.51
CA GLN A 333 18.46 5.60 9.24
C GLN A 333 18.70 5.36 7.75
N LEU A 334 17.70 5.63 6.89
CA LEU A 334 17.75 5.44 5.43
C LEU A 334 17.45 6.75 4.68
N PRO A 335 18.24 7.83 4.89
CA PRO A 335 17.98 9.12 4.28
C PRO A 335 18.01 9.01 2.74
N GLY A 336 16.98 9.57 2.08
CA GLY A 336 16.85 9.55 0.63
C GLY A 336 16.16 8.31 0.05
N MET A 337 15.79 7.34 0.89
CA MET A 337 14.96 6.19 0.50
C MET A 337 13.50 6.45 0.91
N ASP A 338 12.54 6.09 0.07
CA ASP A 338 11.11 6.13 0.41
C ASP A 338 10.79 4.92 1.31
N VAL A 339 10.81 5.14 2.63
CA VAL A 339 10.50 4.10 3.64
C VAL A 339 9.07 4.30 4.10
N ARG A 340 8.21 3.33 3.83
CA ARG A 340 6.78 3.39 4.16
C ARG A 340 6.45 2.43 5.30
N LEU A 341 6.29 2.97 6.49
CA LEU A 341 5.80 2.18 7.63
C LEU A 341 4.29 1.98 7.50
N ARG A 342 3.85 0.73 7.57
CA ARG A 342 2.44 0.33 7.41
C ARG A 342 1.99 -0.59 8.54
N SER A 343 0.67 -0.63 8.78
CA SER A 343 0.09 -1.44 9.85
C SER A 343 -0.14 -2.88 9.38
N LEU A 344 0.91 -3.70 9.38
CA LEU A 344 0.89 -5.13 9.02
C LEU A 344 0.92 -6.05 10.27
N ARG A 345 0.20 -5.69 11.33
CA ARG A 345 0.11 -6.44 12.59
C ARG A 345 -1.04 -7.44 12.62
#